data_6381ca39aa884f719f4323391b4c0036
#
_entry.id   6381ca39aa884f719f4323391b4c0036
#
_cell.length_a   1.000
_cell.length_b   1.000
_cell.length_c   1.000
_cell.angle_alpha   90.00
_cell.angle_beta   90.00
_cell.angle_gamma   90.00
#
_symmetry.space_group_name_H-M   'P 1'
#
loop_
_entity.id
_entity.type
_entity.pdbx_description
1 polymer ?
#
loop_
_entity_poly.entity_id
_entity_poly.type
_entity_poly.pdbx_seq_one_letter_code
_entity_poly.pdbx_strand_id
1 'polypeptide(L)'
;LVGSEMCIRDSNIQDYVSVNFLALADVIDMVDGITVKLTDEEVVHMNNYCVETSKVTGKKYKKIEPAVAGTYKLNGVQAVSYARIRYTAGGDYKRTERQRLVLKKTADKLKQQDLATLNKIIDKVMPEVSTSFTTKEILSLATGAFDYELGETTGFPFDLETPEQIPGYSGSYVIPKGLEENVIKLHQFLYPNKDYTPTATVTDISNTLNDMTNVYPNTTESGTSQNE
;
A
#
# COMPACT_ATOMS: atom_id res chain seq x y z
N LEU A 1 2.35 -1.35 -17.20
CA LEU A 1 1.65 -0.82 -16.00
C LEU A 1 2.35 0.42 -15.42
N VAL A 2 3.69 0.44 -15.32
CA VAL A 2 4.43 1.59 -14.77
C VAL A 2 4.15 2.88 -15.55
N GLY A 3 4.07 2.84 -16.88
CA GLY A 3 3.80 4.02 -17.70
C GLY A 3 2.42 4.64 -17.47
N SER A 4 1.36 3.82 -17.35
CA SER A 4 0.01 4.31 -17.06
C SER A 4 -0.12 4.88 -15.64
N GLU A 5 0.52 4.26 -14.65
CA GLU A 5 0.59 4.78 -13.29
C GLU A 5 1.28 6.15 -13.22
N MET A 6 2.35 6.34 -13.99
CA MET A 6 3.04 7.63 -14.09
C MET A 6 2.14 8.72 -14.67
N CYS A 7 1.42 8.43 -15.76
CA CYS A 7 0.50 9.39 -16.40
C CYS A 7 -0.67 9.75 -15.48
N ILE A 8 -1.27 8.76 -14.81
CA ILE A 8 -2.43 8.98 -13.92
C ILE A 8 -2.06 9.83 -12.69
N ARG A 9 -0.83 9.72 -12.19
CA ARG A 9 -0.38 10.41 -10.97
C ARG A 9 0.55 11.58 -11.26
N ASP A 10 0.85 11.83 -12.52
CA ASP A 10 1.81 12.85 -12.98
C ASP A 10 3.16 12.74 -12.27
N SER A 11 3.66 11.52 -12.12
CA SER A 11 4.86 11.21 -11.35
C SER A 11 5.96 10.67 -12.27
N ASN A 12 7.21 10.95 -11.90
CA ASN A 12 8.39 10.44 -12.59
C ASN A 12 8.98 9.25 -11.81
N ILE A 13 8.40 8.06 -11.97
CA ILE A 13 8.90 6.83 -11.36
C ILE A 13 9.96 6.23 -12.28
N GLN A 14 11.21 6.15 -11.83
CA GLN A 14 12.33 5.61 -12.60
C GLN A 14 12.71 4.21 -12.14
N ASP A 15 12.53 3.91 -10.86
CA ASP A 15 13.00 2.68 -10.25
C ASP A 15 11.91 1.90 -9.54
N TYR A 16 12.16 0.61 -9.38
CA TYR A 16 11.26 -0.29 -8.67
C TYR A 16 12.02 -1.26 -7.77
N VAL A 17 11.33 -1.70 -6.73
CA VAL A 17 11.69 -2.86 -5.91
C VAL A 17 10.46 -3.75 -5.79
N SER A 18 10.59 -5.01 -6.19
CA SER A 18 9.54 -6.01 -6.07
C SER A 18 9.98 -7.10 -5.12
N VAL A 19 9.13 -7.42 -4.15
CA VAL A 19 9.33 -8.51 -3.19
C VAL A 19 8.17 -9.48 -3.27
N ASN A 20 8.46 -10.77 -3.18
CA ASN A 20 7.42 -11.79 -3.12
C ASN A 20 6.95 -12.05 -1.67
N PHE A 21 5.93 -12.89 -1.50
CA PHE A 21 5.38 -13.20 -0.18
C PHE A 21 6.36 -13.95 0.71
N LEU A 22 7.26 -14.76 0.14
CA LEU A 22 8.28 -15.48 0.89
C LEU A 22 9.29 -14.50 1.49
N ALA A 23 9.81 -13.56 0.69
CA ALA A 23 10.73 -12.52 1.15
C ALA A 23 10.16 -11.73 2.33
N LEU A 24 8.92 -11.24 2.21
CA LEU A 24 8.28 -10.50 3.29
C LEU A 24 8.08 -11.36 4.55
N ALA A 25 7.65 -12.63 4.36
CA ALA A 25 7.48 -13.55 5.49
C ALA A 25 8.80 -13.88 6.18
N ASP A 26 9.89 -14.05 5.42
CA ASP A 26 11.22 -14.29 5.96
C ASP A 26 11.74 -13.09 6.77
N VAL A 27 11.62 -11.87 6.24
CA VAL A 27 11.97 -10.65 6.97
C VAL A 27 11.24 -10.57 8.31
N ILE A 28 9.91 -10.76 8.29
CA ILE A 28 9.08 -10.66 9.50
C ILE A 28 9.47 -11.73 10.53
N ASP A 29 9.73 -12.96 10.11
CA ASP A 29 10.17 -14.03 11.02
C ASP A 29 11.56 -13.74 11.61
N MET A 30 12.49 -13.21 10.81
CA MET A 30 13.84 -12.89 11.25
C MET A 30 13.91 -11.71 12.26
N VAL A 31 12.90 -10.83 12.25
CA VAL A 31 12.75 -9.76 13.26
C VAL A 31 11.85 -10.18 14.43
N ASP A 32 11.60 -11.49 14.58
CA ASP A 32 10.76 -12.05 15.66
C ASP A 32 9.30 -11.61 15.58
N GLY A 33 8.77 -11.42 14.37
CA GLY A 33 7.38 -11.09 14.14
C GLY A 33 7.00 -9.65 14.41
N ILE A 34 5.76 -9.30 14.06
CA ILE A 34 5.18 -7.97 14.28
C ILE A 34 3.92 -8.05 15.13
N THR A 35 3.69 -7.03 15.98
CA THR A 35 2.51 -6.97 16.85
C THR A 35 1.42 -6.13 16.20
N VAL A 36 0.24 -6.73 16.00
CA VAL A 36 -0.92 -6.11 15.36
C VAL A 36 -2.17 -6.30 16.20
N LYS A 37 -3.00 -5.27 16.28
CA LYS A 37 -4.34 -5.36 16.88
C LYS A 37 -5.33 -5.77 15.79
N LEU A 38 -6.05 -6.85 16.01
CA LEU A 38 -7.00 -7.45 15.07
C LEU A 38 -8.41 -7.41 15.65
N THR A 39 -9.41 -7.30 14.78
CA THR A 39 -10.82 -7.55 15.08
C THR A 39 -11.13 -9.05 14.98
N ASP A 40 -12.30 -9.49 15.48
CA ASP A 40 -12.77 -10.88 15.34
C ASP A 40 -12.80 -11.31 13.87
N GLU A 41 -13.37 -10.47 13.01
CA GLU A 41 -13.47 -10.69 11.56
C GLU A 41 -12.09 -10.82 10.90
N GLU A 42 -11.16 -9.96 11.28
CA GLU A 42 -9.78 -10.00 10.75
C GLU A 42 -9.04 -11.26 11.16
N VAL A 43 -9.24 -11.76 12.39
CA VAL A 43 -8.64 -13.03 12.83
C VAL A 43 -9.16 -14.20 12.01
N VAL A 44 -10.49 -14.26 11.76
CA VAL A 44 -11.12 -15.30 10.93
C VAL A 44 -10.55 -15.27 9.51
N HIS A 45 -10.57 -14.10 8.87
CA HIS A 45 -10.06 -13.96 7.51
C HIS A 45 -8.58 -14.24 7.40
N MET A 46 -7.76 -13.74 8.33
CA MET A 46 -6.32 -14.03 8.36
C MET A 46 -6.06 -15.54 8.46
N ASN A 47 -6.74 -16.24 9.38
CA ASN A 47 -6.61 -17.69 9.51
C ASN A 47 -6.92 -18.44 8.21
N ASN A 48 -7.94 -17.97 7.46
CA ASN A 48 -8.30 -18.56 6.17
C ASN A 48 -7.21 -18.30 5.11
N TYR A 49 -6.71 -17.07 5.01
CA TYR A 49 -5.62 -16.72 4.07
C TYR A 49 -4.30 -17.42 4.40
N CYS A 50 -4.05 -17.78 5.67
CA CYS A 50 -2.85 -18.50 6.08
C CYS A 50 -2.70 -19.85 5.37
N VAL A 51 -3.80 -20.52 5.02
CA VAL A 51 -3.76 -21.81 4.30
C VAL A 51 -3.05 -21.67 2.96
N GLU A 52 -3.47 -20.69 2.16
CA GLU A 52 -2.87 -20.43 0.84
C GLU A 52 -1.46 -19.82 0.98
N THR A 53 -1.28 -18.85 1.86
CA THR A 53 0.02 -18.21 2.09
C THR A 53 1.06 -19.21 2.53
N SER A 54 0.70 -20.18 3.40
CA SER A 54 1.59 -21.27 3.82
C SER A 54 2.00 -22.14 2.64
N LYS A 55 1.08 -22.46 1.73
CA LYS A 55 1.40 -23.25 0.52
C LYS A 55 2.36 -22.51 -0.41
N VAL A 56 2.11 -21.22 -0.65
CA VAL A 56 2.93 -20.40 -1.56
C VAL A 56 4.34 -20.16 -0.99
N THR A 57 4.45 -19.92 0.32
CA THR A 57 5.74 -19.64 0.98
C THR A 57 6.48 -20.89 1.45
N GLY A 58 5.83 -22.04 1.49
CA GLY A 58 6.39 -23.28 2.08
C GLY A 58 6.56 -23.21 3.61
N LYS A 59 6.07 -22.14 4.27
CA LYS A 59 6.28 -21.88 5.71
C LYS A 59 5.09 -22.35 6.53
N LYS A 60 5.36 -22.79 7.76
CA LYS A 60 4.33 -23.22 8.72
C LYS A 60 3.73 -22.01 9.46
N TYR A 61 2.49 -22.16 9.88
CA TYR A 61 1.79 -21.21 10.74
C TYR A 61 0.96 -21.95 11.80
N LYS A 62 0.54 -21.22 12.84
CA LYS A 62 -0.43 -21.67 13.82
C LYS A 62 -1.65 -20.76 13.74
N LYS A 63 -2.85 -21.34 13.68
CA LYS A 63 -4.09 -20.53 13.77
C LYS A 63 -4.19 -19.83 15.10
N ILE A 64 -4.79 -18.64 15.12
CA ILE A 64 -5.21 -17.97 16.34
C ILE A 64 -6.57 -18.54 16.73
N GLU A 65 -6.60 -19.25 17.85
CA GLU A 65 -7.80 -19.88 18.39
C GLU A 65 -7.89 -19.59 19.91
N PRO A 66 -9.07 -19.15 20.41
CA PRO A 66 -10.26 -18.78 19.64
C PRO A 66 -10.03 -17.56 18.74
N ALA A 67 -10.81 -17.45 17.64
CA ALA A 67 -10.71 -16.34 16.69
C ALA A 67 -11.45 -15.10 17.23
N VAL A 68 -10.84 -14.43 18.20
CA VAL A 68 -11.38 -13.25 18.88
C VAL A 68 -10.48 -12.03 18.67
N ALA A 69 -11.06 -10.84 18.82
CA ALA A 69 -10.30 -9.59 18.75
C ALA A 69 -9.22 -9.54 19.83
N GLY A 70 -8.07 -8.98 19.47
CA GLY A 70 -6.95 -8.88 20.40
C GLY A 70 -5.70 -8.31 19.77
N THR A 71 -4.66 -8.22 20.58
CA THR A 71 -3.33 -7.83 20.11
C THR A 71 -2.47 -9.08 20.01
N TYR A 72 -2.02 -9.38 18.81
CA TYR A 72 -1.30 -10.61 18.51
C TYR A 72 0.07 -10.34 17.92
N LYS A 73 1.04 -11.16 18.30
CA LYS A 73 2.34 -11.23 17.64
C LYS A 73 2.21 -12.18 16.45
N LEU A 74 2.25 -11.63 15.25
CA LEU A 74 2.10 -12.35 14.00
C LEU A 74 3.46 -12.80 13.48
N ASN A 75 3.58 -14.06 13.06
CA ASN A 75 4.71 -14.54 12.26
C ASN A 75 4.58 -14.10 10.81
N GLY A 76 5.59 -14.40 9.97
CA GLY A 76 5.61 -13.97 8.57
C GLY A 76 4.38 -14.42 7.78
N VAL A 77 3.95 -15.69 7.90
CA VAL A 77 2.76 -16.19 7.20
C VAL A 77 1.50 -15.46 7.64
N GLN A 78 1.32 -15.25 8.94
CA GLN A 78 0.16 -14.56 9.48
C GLN A 78 0.13 -13.08 9.06
N ALA A 79 1.26 -12.40 9.11
CA ALA A 79 1.36 -10.98 8.74
C ALA A 79 1.12 -10.77 7.24
N VAL A 80 1.67 -11.61 6.36
CA VAL A 80 1.39 -11.59 4.92
C VAL A 80 -0.09 -11.89 4.67
N SER A 81 -0.67 -12.87 5.38
CA SER A 81 -2.09 -13.22 5.26
C SER A 81 -3.00 -12.07 5.70
N TYR A 82 -2.66 -11.38 6.78
CA TYR A 82 -3.36 -10.18 7.24
C TYR A 82 -3.34 -9.06 6.18
N ALA A 83 -2.18 -8.81 5.57
CA ALA A 83 -2.04 -7.82 4.50
C ALA A 83 -2.84 -8.16 3.22
N ARG A 84 -3.28 -9.40 3.06
CA ARG A 84 -4.05 -9.89 1.91
C ARG A 84 -5.56 -9.82 2.10
N ILE A 85 -6.08 -9.56 3.31
CA ILE A 85 -7.52 -9.55 3.61
C ILE A 85 -8.23 -8.51 2.74
N ARG A 86 -9.26 -8.97 2.00
CA ARG A 86 -10.14 -8.15 1.14
C ARG A 86 -11.60 -8.16 1.61
N TYR A 87 -12.04 -9.25 2.23
CA TYR A 87 -13.44 -9.52 2.54
C TYR A 87 -13.83 -8.94 3.91
N THR A 88 -13.57 -7.65 4.11
CA THR A 88 -14.04 -6.87 5.26
C THR A 88 -14.62 -5.55 4.77
N ALA A 89 -15.38 -4.86 5.59
CA ALA A 89 -15.88 -3.52 5.25
C ALA A 89 -14.74 -2.60 4.78
N GLY A 90 -14.91 -1.93 3.63
CA GLY A 90 -13.90 -1.09 3.00
C GLY A 90 -12.97 -1.80 1.99
N GLY A 91 -13.17 -3.11 1.74
CA GLY A 91 -12.59 -3.86 0.61
C GLY A 91 -11.10 -3.62 0.34
N ASP A 92 -10.76 -3.25 -0.89
CA ASP A 92 -9.38 -3.02 -1.33
C ASP A 92 -8.71 -1.82 -0.65
N TYR A 93 -9.47 -0.81 -0.25
CA TYR A 93 -8.92 0.33 0.50
C TYR A 93 -8.38 -0.12 1.86
N LYS A 94 -9.16 -0.92 2.60
CA LYS A 94 -8.73 -1.51 3.88
C LYS A 94 -7.57 -2.49 3.70
N ARG A 95 -7.49 -3.22 2.58
CA ARG A 95 -6.32 -4.03 2.26
C ARG A 95 -5.06 -3.20 2.15
N THR A 96 -5.10 -2.06 1.45
CA THR A 96 -3.92 -1.19 1.32
C THR A 96 -3.49 -0.58 2.66
N GLU A 97 -4.42 -0.23 3.55
CA GLU A 97 -4.11 0.18 4.92
C GLU A 97 -3.36 -0.91 5.70
N ARG A 98 -3.83 -2.17 5.61
CA ARG A 98 -3.18 -3.32 6.25
C ARG A 98 -1.77 -3.54 5.71
N GLN A 99 -1.59 -3.43 4.39
CA GLN A 99 -0.27 -3.52 3.75
C GLN A 99 0.68 -2.46 4.29
N ARG A 100 0.26 -1.18 4.33
CA ARG A 100 1.06 -0.08 4.90
C ARG A 100 1.40 -0.33 6.37
N LEU A 101 0.44 -0.82 7.17
CA LEU A 101 0.66 -1.14 8.57
C LEU A 101 1.71 -2.23 8.75
N VAL A 102 1.64 -3.32 7.97
CA VAL A 102 2.61 -4.43 7.99
C VAL A 102 4.00 -3.92 7.61
N LEU A 103 4.11 -3.15 6.51
CA LEU A 103 5.39 -2.59 6.07
C LEU A 103 5.99 -1.65 7.13
N LYS A 104 5.20 -0.75 7.71
CA LYS A 104 5.65 0.17 8.76
C LYS A 104 6.17 -0.60 9.98
N LYS A 105 5.40 -1.55 10.49
CA LYS A 105 5.80 -2.33 11.67
C LYS A 105 7.04 -3.20 11.40
N THR A 106 7.19 -3.71 10.19
CA THR A 106 8.37 -4.45 9.77
C THR A 106 9.60 -3.53 9.72
N ALA A 107 9.46 -2.34 9.14
CA ALA A 107 10.54 -1.35 9.10
C ALA A 107 10.94 -0.88 10.51
N ASP A 108 9.97 -0.62 11.40
CA ASP A 108 10.24 -0.25 12.79
C ASP A 108 11.02 -1.35 13.55
N LYS A 109 10.74 -2.61 13.25
CA LYS A 109 11.47 -3.76 13.79
C LYS A 109 12.88 -3.91 13.20
N LEU A 110 13.04 -3.68 11.89
CA LEU A 110 14.34 -3.71 11.22
C LEU A 110 15.30 -2.66 11.79
N LYS A 111 14.81 -1.45 12.06
CA LYS A 111 15.61 -0.37 12.67
C LYS A 111 16.16 -0.72 14.08
N GLN A 112 15.57 -1.68 14.75
CA GLN A 112 15.98 -2.14 16.08
C GLN A 112 16.99 -3.29 16.03
N GLN A 113 17.34 -3.79 14.83
CA GLN A 113 18.26 -4.91 14.67
C GLN A 113 19.70 -4.45 14.61
N ASP A 114 20.62 -5.31 15.07
CA ASP A 114 22.04 -5.10 14.88
C ASP A 114 22.48 -5.38 13.42
N LEU A 115 23.66 -4.86 13.03
CA LEU A 115 24.20 -5.01 11.69
C LEU A 115 24.39 -6.47 11.26
N ALA A 116 24.72 -7.36 12.20
CA ALA A 116 24.94 -8.77 11.88
C ALA A 116 23.60 -9.45 11.52
N THR A 117 22.53 -9.10 12.22
CA THR A 117 21.17 -9.56 11.92
C THR A 117 20.68 -8.98 10.60
N LEU A 118 20.91 -7.68 10.34
CA LEU A 118 20.54 -7.05 9.06
C LEU A 118 21.25 -7.69 7.88
N ASN A 119 22.54 -7.99 7.98
CA ASN A 119 23.26 -8.68 6.93
C ASN A 119 22.68 -10.09 6.66
N LYS A 120 22.33 -10.85 7.69
CA LYS A 120 21.66 -12.15 7.52
C LYS A 120 20.30 -12.02 6.83
N ILE A 121 19.54 -10.96 7.15
CA ILE A 121 18.25 -10.68 6.49
C ILE A 121 18.48 -10.39 5.01
N ILE A 122 19.45 -9.53 4.68
CA ILE A 122 19.80 -9.18 3.30
C ILE A 122 20.19 -10.43 2.53
N ASP A 123 21.13 -11.21 3.02
CA ASP A 123 21.59 -12.45 2.37
C ASP A 123 20.44 -13.43 2.11
N LYS A 124 19.50 -13.53 3.07
CA LYS A 124 18.34 -14.43 2.96
C LYS A 124 17.31 -13.95 1.94
N VAL A 125 17.09 -12.65 1.85
CA VAL A 125 15.95 -12.06 1.13
C VAL A 125 16.32 -11.61 -0.29
N MET A 126 17.57 -11.20 -0.53
CA MET A 126 18.02 -10.71 -1.84
C MET A 126 17.71 -11.66 -3.03
N PRO A 127 17.78 -12.99 -2.90
CA PRO A 127 17.40 -13.88 -4.00
C PRO A 127 15.92 -13.79 -4.40
N GLU A 128 15.07 -13.29 -3.51
CA GLU A 128 13.60 -13.14 -3.68
C GLU A 128 13.18 -11.71 -4.04
N VAL A 129 14.16 -10.81 -4.24
CA VAL A 129 13.94 -9.39 -4.58
C VAL A 129 14.31 -9.16 -6.04
N SER A 130 13.42 -8.47 -6.76
CA SER A 130 13.70 -7.95 -8.09
C SER A 130 13.70 -6.43 -8.07
N THR A 131 14.74 -5.81 -8.63
CA THR A 131 14.87 -4.35 -8.62
C THR A 131 15.59 -3.85 -9.86
N SER A 132 15.30 -2.60 -10.27
CA SER A 132 16.04 -1.86 -11.29
C SER A 132 17.33 -1.24 -10.75
N PHE A 133 17.47 -1.09 -9.43
CA PHE A 133 18.65 -0.51 -8.83
C PHE A 133 19.90 -1.33 -9.11
N THR A 134 20.97 -0.64 -9.49
CA THR A 134 22.32 -1.22 -9.58
C THR A 134 22.88 -1.51 -8.18
N THR A 135 23.85 -2.40 -8.10
CA THR A 135 24.55 -2.70 -6.83
C THR A 135 25.15 -1.44 -6.18
N LYS A 136 25.62 -0.50 -6.99
CA LYS A 136 26.18 0.77 -6.50
C LYS A 136 25.11 1.64 -5.84
N GLU A 137 23.94 1.72 -6.44
CA GLU A 137 22.82 2.48 -5.88
C GLU A 137 22.27 1.83 -4.60
N ILE A 138 22.17 0.50 -4.58
CA ILE A 138 21.78 -0.25 -3.37
C ILE A 138 22.76 0.05 -2.22
N LEU A 139 24.07 0.02 -2.49
CA LEU A 139 25.08 0.33 -1.48
C LEU A 139 24.99 1.79 -1.01
N SER A 140 24.75 2.73 -1.92
CA SER A 140 24.56 4.14 -1.57
C SER A 140 23.33 4.34 -0.67
N LEU A 141 22.20 3.69 -0.99
CA LEU A 141 21.00 3.72 -0.16
C LEU A 141 21.23 3.06 1.21
N ALA A 142 21.96 1.94 1.23
CA ALA A 142 22.25 1.21 2.46
C ALA A 142 23.09 2.01 3.46
N THR A 143 24.03 2.85 2.98
CA THR A 143 24.85 3.70 3.86
C THR A 143 24.04 4.75 4.63
N GLY A 144 22.92 5.23 4.04
CA GLY A 144 21.99 6.17 4.67
C GLY A 144 20.75 5.52 5.28
N ALA A 145 20.66 4.19 5.30
CA ALA A 145 19.43 3.50 5.67
C ALA A 145 18.90 3.84 7.07
N PHE A 146 19.78 4.13 8.02
CA PHE A 146 19.43 4.52 9.38
C PHE A 146 18.98 5.98 9.51
N ASP A 147 19.30 6.82 8.54
CA ASP A 147 18.95 8.25 8.51
C ASP A 147 17.55 8.46 7.91
N TYR A 148 17.02 7.46 7.21
CA TYR A 148 15.66 7.53 6.65
C TYR A 148 14.60 7.23 7.69
N GLU A 149 13.57 8.05 7.68
CA GLU A 149 12.36 7.84 8.47
C GLU A 149 11.15 7.60 7.56
N LEU A 150 10.27 6.67 7.99
CA LEU A 150 8.97 6.54 7.38
C LEU A 150 8.09 7.69 7.84
N GLY A 151 7.84 8.63 6.93
CA GLY A 151 6.91 9.72 7.15
C GLY A 151 5.45 9.26 7.24
N GLU A 152 4.54 10.21 7.10
CA GLU A 152 3.12 9.93 7.01
C GLU A 152 2.82 9.08 5.78
N THR A 153 1.77 8.25 5.88
CA THR A 153 1.34 7.38 4.80
C THR A 153 -0.09 7.66 4.42
N THR A 154 -0.37 7.70 3.13
CA THR A 154 -1.73 7.89 2.61
C THR A 154 -2.06 6.88 1.53
N GLY A 155 -3.33 6.82 1.13
CA GLY A 155 -3.81 6.09 -0.03
C GLY A 155 -4.15 7.05 -1.17
N PHE A 156 -4.05 6.57 -2.39
CA PHE A 156 -4.54 7.25 -3.59
C PHE A 156 -5.58 6.35 -4.27
N PRO A 157 -6.72 6.89 -4.73
CA PRO A 157 -7.19 8.29 -4.63
C PRO A 157 -7.55 8.71 -3.19
N PHE A 158 -7.56 10.01 -2.89
CA PHE A 158 -8.02 10.58 -1.63
C PHE A 158 -9.55 10.63 -1.57
N ASP A 159 -10.15 11.16 -2.65
CA ASP A 159 -11.59 11.19 -2.86
C ASP A 159 -11.95 10.17 -3.93
N LEU A 160 -12.80 9.24 -3.60
CA LEU A 160 -13.13 8.11 -4.47
C LEU A 160 -14.59 7.71 -4.38
N GLU A 161 -15.02 6.97 -5.39
CA GLU A 161 -16.28 6.24 -5.41
C GLU A 161 -16.05 4.78 -5.82
N THR A 162 -16.87 3.89 -5.28
CA THR A 162 -16.83 2.45 -5.58
C THR A 162 -18.21 2.02 -6.07
N PRO A 163 -18.59 2.37 -7.31
CA PRO A 163 -19.89 1.99 -7.84
C PRO A 163 -20.00 0.48 -7.98
N GLU A 164 -21.19 -0.06 -7.72
CA GLU A 164 -21.45 -1.50 -7.86
C GLU A 164 -21.33 -1.94 -9.32
N GLN A 165 -21.69 -1.05 -10.26
CA GLN A 165 -21.62 -1.32 -11.70
C GLN A 165 -21.23 -0.06 -12.48
N ILE A 166 -20.47 -0.26 -13.55
CA ILE A 166 -20.22 0.75 -14.59
C ILE A 166 -20.78 0.19 -15.90
N PRO A 167 -21.66 0.90 -16.61
CA PRO A 167 -22.23 0.43 -17.86
C PRO A 167 -21.14 0.01 -18.86
N GLY A 168 -21.23 -1.21 -19.38
CA GLY A 168 -20.28 -1.75 -20.36
C GLY A 168 -18.99 -2.36 -19.75
N TYR A 169 -18.82 -2.32 -18.45
CA TYR A 169 -17.64 -2.88 -17.77
C TYR A 169 -18.05 -3.86 -16.67
N SER A 170 -17.27 -4.93 -16.51
CA SER A 170 -17.46 -5.93 -15.46
C SER A 170 -16.28 -5.90 -14.48
N GLY A 171 -16.56 -5.94 -13.18
CA GLY A 171 -15.52 -5.97 -12.15
C GLY A 171 -15.85 -5.09 -10.95
N SER A 172 -14.86 -4.93 -10.06
CA SER A 172 -14.91 -4.02 -8.92
C SER A 172 -14.01 -2.83 -9.21
N TYR A 173 -14.53 -1.64 -9.03
CA TYR A 173 -13.86 -0.41 -9.44
C TYR A 173 -13.65 0.52 -8.24
N VAL A 174 -12.53 1.23 -8.28
CA VAL A 174 -12.25 2.38 -7.41
C VAL A 174 -11.99 3.56 -8.34
N ILE A 175 -12.89 4.52 -8.35
CA ILE A 175 -12.86 5.66 -9.25
C ILE A 175 -12.53 6.91 -8.46
N PRO A 176 -11.52 7.70 -8.85
CA PRO A 176 -11.26 8.98 -8.23
C PRO A 176 -12.41 9.95 -8.52
N LYS A 177 -12.93 10.64 -7.50
CA LYS A 177 -13.81 11.78 -7.66
C LYS A 177 -12.99 13.00 -8.07
N GLY A 178 -12.91 13.25 -9.38
CA GLY A 178 -11.97 14.22 -9.93
C GLY A 178 -10.52 13.74 -9.82
N LEU A 179 -9.99 13.16 -10.90
CA LEU A 179 -8.59 12.71 -10.91
C LEU A 179 -7.63 13.89 -10.71
N GLU A 180 -7.91 15.03 -11.34
CA GLU A 180 -7.07 16.23 -11.30
C GLU A 180 -6.90 16.72 -9.85
N GLU A 181 -7.99 16.86 -9.10
CA GLU A 181 -7.97 17.27 -7.69
C GLU A 181 -7.26 16.24 -6.80
N ASN A 182 -7.43 14.97 -7.09
CA ASN A 182 -6.73 13.89 -6.39
C ASN A 182 -5.21 13.95 -6.62
N VAL A 183 -4.77 14.26 -7.84
CA VAL A 183 -3.35 14.39 -8.18
C VAL A 183 -2.76 15.65 -7.54
N ILE A 184 -3.48 16.78 -7.51
CA ILE A 184 -3.06 17.97 -6.77
C ILE A 184 -2.82 17.64 -5.29
N LYS A 185 -3.76 16.96 -4.63
CA LYS A 185 -3.61 16.51 -3.24
C LYS A 185 -2.42 15.57 -3.05
N LEU A 186 -2.17 14.67 -4.02
CA LEU A 186 -1.02 13.77 -3.98
C LEU A 186 0.30 14.54 -4.00
N HIS A 187 0.43 15.50 -4.93
CA HIS A 187 1.64 16.31 -5.03
C HIS A 187 1.84 17.21 -3.80
N GLN A 188 0.79 17.79 -3.26
CA GLN A 188 0.84 18.55 -2.00
C GLN A 188 1.27 17.67 -0.81
N PHE A 189 0.80 16.42 -0.74
CA PHE A 189 1.22 15.47 0.28
C PHE A 189 2.69 15.08 0.15
N LEU A 190 3.16 14.78 -1.07
CA LEU A 190 4.52 14.35 -1.31
C LEU A 190 5.54 15.51 -1.27
N TYR A 191 5.12 16.71 -1.67
CA TYR A 191 5.98 17.88 -1.83
C TYR A 191 5.31 19.14 -1.29
N PRO A 192 5.07 19.24 0.04
CA PRO A 192 4.25 20.29 0.64
C PRO A 192 4.76 21.73 0.39
N ASN A 193 6.03 21.87 0.00
CA ASN A 193 6.66 23.17 -0.26
C ASN A 193 6.82 23.48 -1.77
N LYS A 194 6.15 22.73 -2.65
CA LYS A 194 6.21 22.94 -4.10
C LYS A 194 4.81 23.19 -4.65
N ASP A 195 4.68 24.24 -5.42
CA ASP A 195 3.49 24.47 -6.21
C ASP A 195 3.42 23.41 -7.32
N TYR A 196 2.22 22.88 -7.54
CA TYR A 196 1.96 21.90 -8.56
C TYR A 196 0.71 22.29 -9.36
N THR A 197 0.83 22.16 -10.69
CA THR A 197 -0.27 22.31 -11.64
C THR A 197 -0.36 21.04 -12.48
N PRO A 198 -1.53 20.42 -12.60
CA PRO A 198 -1.71 19.22 -13.41
C PRO A 198 -1.27 19.42 -14.85
N THR A 199 -0.67 18.38 -15.44
CA THR A 199 -0.34 18.39 -16.87
C THR A 199 -1.61 18.20 -17.71
N ALA A 200 -1.55 18.60 -18.98
CA ALA A 200 -2.64 18.36 -19.94
C ALA A 200 -3.03 16.87 -19.99
N THR A 201 -2.06 15.96 -19.85
CA THR A 201 -2.31 14.51 -19.82
C THR A 201 -3.22 14.11 -18.65
N VAL A 202 -2.98 14.63 -17.45
CA VAL A 202 -3.84 14.36 -16.28
C VAL A 202 -5.24 14.92 -16.48
N THR A 203 -5.34 16.13 -16.99
CA THR A 203 -6.63 16.78 -17.29
C THR A 203 -7.44 15.98 -18.33
N ASP A 204 -6.81 15.53 -19.42
CA ASP A 204 -7.45 14.73 -20.45
C ASP A 204 -7.93 13.37 -19.92
N ILE A 205 -7.11 12.71 -19.10
CA ILE A 205 -7.49 11.44 -18.45
C ILE A 205 -8.64 11.69 -17.44
N SER A 206 -8.59 12.76 -16.66
CA SER A 206 -9.65 13.14 -15.72
C SER A 206 -10.99 13.31 -16.41
N ASN A 207 -11.02 14.08 -17.51
CA ASN A 207 -12.23 14.29 -18.32
C ASN A 207 -12.76 12.97 -18.89
N THR A 208 -11.86 12.15 -19.43
CA THR A 208 -12.23 10.84 -20.00
C THR A 208 -12.85 9.94 -18.92
N LEU A 209 -12.27 9.89 -17.72
CA LEU A 209 -12.80 9.09 -16.61
C LEU A 209 -14.17 9.60 -16.16
N ASN A 210 -14.35 10.91 -16.02
CA ASN A 210 -15.62 11.52 -15.65
C ASN A 210 -16.72 11.13 -16.65
N ASP A 211 -16.44 11.25 -17.95
CA ASP A 211 -17.40 10.93 -19.03
C ASP A 211 -17.75 9.44 -19.08
N MET A 212 -16.75 8.56 -18.86
CA MET A 212 -16.97 7.11 -18.90
C MET A 212 -17.73 6.58 -17.67
N THR A 213 -17.60 7.23 -16.52
CA THR A 213 -18.07 6.69 -15.24
C THR A 213 -19.22 7.48 -14.64
N ASN A 214 -19.49 8.69 -15.11
CA ASN A 214 -20.37 9.70 -14.49
C ASN A 214 -19.99 10.03 -13.03
N VAL A 215 -18.72 9.85 -12.67
CA VAL A 215 -18.18 10.21 -11.37
C VAL A 215 -17.40 11.51 -11.50
N TYR A 216 -17.86 12.56 -10.88
CA TYR A 216 -17.30 13.90 -10.98
C TYR A 216 -16.71 14.37 -9.63
N PRO A 217 -15.82 15.38 -9.64
CA PRO A 217 -15.33 15.97 -8.41
C PRO A 217 -16.49 16.53 -7.57
N ASN A 218 -16.33 16.53 -6.26
CA ASN A 218 -17.29 17.18 -5.39
C ASN A 218 -17.26 18.69 -5.72
N THR A 219 -18.36 19.23 -6.23
CA THR A 219 -18.51 20.68 -6.39
C THR A 219 -18.42 21.31 -5.00
N THR A 220 -17.35 22.02 -4.71
CA THR A 220 -17.34 23.00 -3.62
C THR A 220 -18.38 24.05 -4.01
N GLU A 221 -19.54 24.02 -3.33
CA GLU A 221 -20.46 25.16 -3.39
C GLU A 221 -19.68 26.38 -2.91
N SER A 222 -19.19 27.15 -3.87
CA SER A 222 -18.79 28.53 -3.62
C SER A 222 -20.05 29.25 -3.24
N GLY A 223 -20.26 29.43 -1.92
CA GLY A 223 -21.38 30.18 -1.35
C GLY A 223 -21.42 31.59 -1.92
N THR A 224 -22.21 31.74 -2.94
CA THR A 224 -22.69 33.05 -3.33
C THR A 224 -23.90 33.39 -2.43
N SER A 225 -23.62 33.99 -1.31
CA SER A 225 -24.65 34.71 -0.55
C SER A 225 -25.19 35.79 -1.47
N GLN A 226 -26.33 35.57 -2.10
CA GLN A 226 -27.14 36.66 -2.61
C GLN A 226 -27.94 37.19 -1.42
N ASN A 227 -27.50 38.34 -0.91
CA ASN A 227 -28.35 39.18 -0.10
C ASN A 227 -29.47 39.76 -0.98
N GLU A 228 -30.71 39.51 -0.60
CA GLU A 228 -31.84 40.39 -0.77
C GLU A 228 -32.43 40.74 0.60
#